data_15b92ef750ac168d66ef671022bf1aa8
#
_entry.id   15b92ef750ac168d66ef671022bf1aa8
#
_cell.length_a   1.000
_cell.length_b   1.000
_cell.length_c   1.000
_cell.angle_alpha   90.00
_cell.angle_beta   90.00
_cell.angle_gamma   90.00
#
_symmetry.space_group_name_H-M   'P 1'
#
loop_
_entity.id
_entity.type
_entity.pdbx_description
1 polymer ?
#
loop_
_entity_poly.entity_id
_entity_poly.type
_entity_poly.pdbx_seq_one_letter_code
_entity_poly.pdbx_strand_id
1 'polypeptide(L)'
;MLELPSRVTITEEMINKNSIARNISSRKGDNGIVLVIGGSRIYHGAPILASIAALRAGTDLVYTAVPKSNVNVTRTASPNLIVIPLSDERLTVGAVSRLIKTMPKKVDSAAIGMGLNIAKKEAITMLVKKLLGNGTKLVLDASALIPEILPIIANTKSIITPHGGEYIRIFETELKDKLEDQIKDVESFSREYGITIILKGQNNIISDGDQTAVVQRTTSAMTVGGTGDILAGLVGGLFTKMNSFNAGCCGIYFNGKAAEIAYDKVGFHMMATDLLDILPQVMKKFDSMSEN
;
A
#
# COMPACT_ATOMS: atom_id res chain seq x y z
N MET A 1 -26.37 3.91 20.76
CA MET A 1 -25.34 4.94 20.47
C MET A 1 -24.19 4.21 19.80
N LEU A 2 -23.79 4.62 18.61
CA LEU A 2 -22.55 4.11 18.02
C LEU A 2 -21.39 4.69 18.85
N GLU A 3 -20.53 3.82 19.37
CA GLU A 3 -19.35 4.26 20.08
C GLU A 3 -18.43 5.05 19.13
N LEU A 4 -17.88 6.16 19.60
CA LEU A 4 -16.90 6.92 18.82
C LEU A 4 -15.62 6.09 18.68
N PRO A 5 -14.94 6.15 17.50
CA PRO A 5 -13.67 5.47 17.33
C PRO A 5 -12.64 5.88 18.38
N SER A 6 -11.86 4.91 18.84
CA SER A 6 -10.78 5.19 19.79
C SER A 6 -9.63 5.92 19.06
N ARG A 7 -9.11 6.98 19.69
CA ARG A 7 -7.94 7.72 19.18
C ARG A 7 -6.66 7.01 19.58
N VAL A 8 -5.84 6.69 18.59
CA VAL A 8 -4.56 5.99 18.77
C VAL A 8 -3.41 6.92 18.43
N THR A 9 -2.43 7.02 19.33
CA THR A 9 -1.17 7.70 19.05
C THR A 9 -0.15 6.70 18.53
N ILE A 10 0.44 6.97 17.38
CA ILE A 10 1.50 6.12 16.82
C ILE A 10 2.79 6.42 17.56
N THR A 11 3.20 5.50 18.42
CA THR A 11 4.45 5.55 19.18
C THR A 11 5.37 4.40 18.80
N GLU A 12 6.66 4.50 19.12
CA GLU A 12 7.60 3.40 18.94
C GLU A 12 7.17 2.13 19.71
N GLU A 13 6.55 2.30 20.88
CA GLU A 13 6.00 1.19 21.65
C GLU A 13 4.88 0.48 20.89
N MET A 14 3.95 1.24 20.29
CA MET A 14 2.91 0.68 19.42
C MET A 14 3.52 -0.06 18.23
N ILE A 15 4.52 0.52 17.57
CA ILE A 15 5.21 -0.12 16.44
C ILE A 15 5.86 -1.42 16.89
N ASN A 16 6.60 -1.39 17.99
CA ASN A 16 7.28 -2.59 18.54
C ASN A 16 6.29 -3.70 18.91
N LYS A 17 5.17 -3.35 19.55
CA LYS A 17 4.10 -4.30 19.91
C LYS A 17 3.49 -4.98 18.68
N ASN A 18 3.39 -4.26 17.56
CA ASN A 18 2.81 -4.76 16.31
C ASN A 18 3.86 -5.35 15.34
N SER A 19 5.16 -5.22 15.65
CA SER A 19 6.22 -5.87 14.90
C SER A 19 6.14 -7.38 15.08
N ILE A 20 6.26 -8.09 13.96
CA ILE A 20 6.11 -9.56 13.95
C ILE A 20 7.49 -10.18 13.95
N ALA A 21 7.76 -10.95 15.00
CA ALA A 21 8.98 -11.74 15.07
C ALA A 21 9.08 -12.71 13.89
N ARG A 22 10.26 -12.79 13.29
CA ARG A 22 10.55 -13.79 12.26
C ARG A 22 10.95 -15.11 12.94
N ASN A 23 10.25 -16.18 12.62
CA ASN A 23 10.59 -17.49 13.13
C ASN A 23 11.92 -17.98 12.54
N ILE A 24 12.84 -18.52 13.37
CA ILE A 24 14.13 -19.03 12.93
C ILE A 24 13.97 -20.18 11.92
N SER A 25 12.90 -20.97 12.03
CA SER A 25 12.59 -22.08 11.12
C SER A 25 11.85 -21.67 9.85
N SER A 26 11.59 -20.37 9.63
CA SER A 26 10.86 -19.87 8.46
C SER A 26 11.48 -20.33 7.14
N ARG A 27 10.62 -20.79 6.25
CA ARG A 27 10.97 -21.16 4.87
C ARG A 27 10.54 -20.06 3.90
N LYS A 28 11.05 -20.09 2.70
CA LYS A 28 10.71 -19.17 1.62
C LYS A 28 9.19 -19.12 1.39
N GLY A 29 8.60 -17.94 1.53
CA GLY A 29 7.18 -17.66 1.41
C GLY A 29 6.43 -17.60 2.75
N ASP A 30 7.02 -18.02 3.87
CA ASP A 30 6.38 -17.97 5.18
C ASP A 30 6.25 -16.53 5.70
N ASN A 31 7.15 -15.62 5.28
CA ASN A 31 7.15 -14.23 5.72
C ASN A 31 6.41 -13.28 4.75
N GLY A 32 5.59 -13.84 3.89
CA GLY A 32 4.69 -13.11 3.02
C GLY A 32 5.07 -13.15 1.54
N ILE A 33 4.03 -13.25 0.72
CA ILE A 33 4.09 -13.19 -0.74
C ILE A 33 3.22 -12.01 -1.19
N VAL A 34 3.83 -11.02 -1.81
CA VAL A 34 3.15 -9.81 -2.28
C VAL A 34 3.04 -9.81 -3.80
N LEU A 35 1.89 -9.39 -4.31
CA LEU A 35 1.67 -9.11 -5.72
C LEU A 35 1.49 -7.60 -5.91
N VAL A 36 2.38 -6.97 -6.64
CA VAL A 36 2.25 -5.57 -7.05
C VAL A 36 1.73 -5.51 -8.47
N ILE A 37 0.65 -4.76 -8.71
CA ILE A 37 0.04 -4.61 -10.04
C ILE A 37 -0.01 -3.12 -10.36
N GLY A 38 0.80 -2.69 -11.30
CA GLY A 38 0.94 -1.28 -11.61
C GLY A 38 1.63 -1.01 -12.95
N GLY A 39 1.89 0.26 -13.18
CA GLY A 39 2.62 0.72 -14.34
C GLY A 39 1.77 0.95 -15.58
N SER A 40 2.31 1.79 -16.43
CA SER A 40 1.81 2.09 -17.75
C SER A 40 3.00 2.50 -18.62
N ARG A 41 2.77 2.76 -19.89
CA ARG A 41 3.81 3.22 -20.81
C ARG A 41 4.54 4.48 -20.31
N ILE A 42 3.85 5.34 -19.54
CA ILE A 42 4.40 6.58 -18.99
C ILE A 42 4.96 6.35 -17.58
N TYR A 43 4.23 5.63 -16.73
CA TYR A 43 4.56 5.46 -15.31
C TYR A 43 5.16 4.08 -15.05
N HIS A 44 6.39 3.84 -15.53
CA HIS A 44 7.08 2.57 -15.31
C HIS A 44 7.71 2.45 -13.92
N GLY A 45 8.08 3.58 -13.29
CA GLY A 45 8.77 3.61 -12.00
C GLY A 45 7.88 3.26 -10.81
N ALA A 46 6.59 3.62 -10.85
CA ALA A 46 5.66 3.47 -9.74
C ALA A 46 5.57 2.01 -9.22
N PRO A 47 5.33 0.97 -10.05
CA PRO A 47 5.32 -0.41 -9.58
C PRO A 47 6.69 -0.91 -9.11
N ILE A 48 7.80 -0.36 -9.62
CA ILE A 48 9.16 -0.70 -9.18
C ILE A 48 9.38 -0.21 -7.75
N LEU A 49 9.06 1.06 -7.46
CA LEU A 49 9.16 1.66 -6.13
C LEU A 49 8.31 0.89 -5.12
N ALA A 50 7.05 0.60 -5.45
CA ALA A 50 6.14 -0.17 -4.62
C ALA A 50 6.67 -1.59 -4.35
N SER A 51 7.21 -2.26 -5.37
CA SER A 51 7.72 -3.63 -5.24
C SER A 51 8.97 -3.70 -4.36
N ILE A 52 9.90 -2.76 -4.52
CA ILE A 52 11.10 -2.70 -3.68
C ILE A 52 10.70 -2.36 -2.24
N ALA A 53 9.75 -1.44 -2.03
CA ALA A 53 9.24 -1.12 -0.70
C ALA A 53 8.57 -2.33 -0.02
N ALA A 54 7.82 -3.15 -0.76
CA ALA A 54 7.26 -4.39 -0.26
C ALA A 54 8.34 -5.39 0.18
N LEU A 55 9.44 -5.53 -0.59
CA LEU A 55 10.60 -6.33 -0.16
C LEU A 55 11.24 -5.76 1.11
N ARG A 56 11.39 -4.43 1.19
CA ARG A 56 11.94 -3.73 2.38
C ARG A 56 11.06 -3.89 3.61
N ALA A 57 9.75 -4.16 3.44
CA ALA A 57 8.85 -4.51 4.55
C ALA A 57 9.13 -5.90 5.17
N GLY A 58 10.10 -6.65 4.64
CA GLY A 58 10.50 -7.95 5.17
C GLY A 58 9.76 -9.14 4.56
N THR A 59 9.10 -8.97 3.41
CA THR A 59 8.46 -10.09 2.71
C THR A 59 9.48 -10.96 1.98
N ASP A 60 9.18 -12.25 1.83
CA ASP A 60 10.08 -13.19 1.18
C ASP A 60 10.04 -13.10 -0.36
N LEU A 61 8.86 -12.84 -0.93
CA LEU A 61 8.65 -12.83 -2.37
C LEU A 61 7.77 -11.66 -2.79
N VAL A 62 8.21 -10.97 -3.84
CA VAL A 62 7.39 -9.95 -4.51
C VAL A 62 7.28 -10.26 -5.99
N TYR A 63 6.05 -10.45 -6.44
CA TYR A 63 5.67 -10.57 -7.84
C TYR A 63 5.20 -9.21 -8.34
N THR A 64 5.76 -8.76 -9.46
CA THR A 64 5.45 -7.45 -10.03
C THR A 64 4.81 -7.64 -11.39
N ALA A 65 3.50 -7.42 -11.47
CA ALA A 65 2.74 -7.50 -12.72
C ALA A 65 2.69 -6.13 -13.39
N VAL A 66 3.31 -6.02 -14.55
CA VAL A 66 3.48 -4.76 -15.29
C VAL A 66 3.13 -4.94 -16.79
N PRO A 67 2.72 -3.88 -17.50
CA PRO A 67 2.58 -3.89 -18.94
C PRO A 67 3.83 -4.46 -19.65
N LYS A 68 3.63 -5.08 -20.81
CA LYS A 68 4.70 -5.69 -21.57
C LYS A 68 5.86 -4.73 -21.85
N SER A 69 5.56 -3.46 -22.13
CA SER A 69 6.56 -2.41 -22.34
C SER A 69 7.46 -2.16 -21.13
N ASN A 70 6.99 -2.44 -19.92
CA ASN A 70 7.72 -2.16 -18.68
C ASN A 70 8.53 -3.37 -18.16
N VAL A 71 8.38 -4.56 -18.77
CA VAL A 71 8.99 -5.81 -18.29
C VAL A 71 10.51 -5.69 -18.18
N ASN A 72 11.16 -5.21 -19.21
CA ASN A 72 12.63 -5.16 -19.24
C ASN A 72 13.17 -4.14 -18.23
N VAL A 73 12.59 -2.93 -18.17
CA VAL A 73 13.02 -1.92 -17.19
C VAL A 73 12.79 -2.40 -15.76
N THR A 74 11.69 -3.10 -15.47
CA THR A 74 11.42 -3.66 -14.15
C THR A 74 12.42 -4.75 -13.77
N ARG A 75 12.78 -5.64 -14.69
CA ARG A 75 13.82 -6.67 -14.48
C ARG A 75 15.20 -6.06 -14.23
N THR A 76 15.53 -5.01 -14.97
CA THR A 76 16.83 -4.33 -14.83
C THR A 76 16.92 -3.54 -13.51
N ALA A 77 15.78 -3.05 -12.98
CA ALA A 77 15.76 -2.28 -11.74
C ALA A 77 16.19 -3.10 -10.52
N SER A 78 15.84 -4.38 -10.46
CA SER A 78 16.29 -5.26 -9.38
C SER A 78 16.15 -6.75 -9.75
N PRO A 79 17.21 -7.57 -9.52
CA PRO A 79 17.15 -9.02 -9.69
C PRO A 79 16.24 -9.72 -8.65
N ASN A 80 15.83 -9.01 -7.60
CA ASN A 80 14.97 -9.53 -6.55
C ASN A 80 13.48 -9.54 -6.93
N LEU A 81 13.08 -8.84 -8.00
CA LEU A 81 11.69 -8.76 -8.45
C LEU A 81 11.35 -9.90 -9.39
N ILE A 82 10.23 -10.59 -9.11
CA ILE A 82 9.69 -11.63 -9.98
C ILE A 82 8.65 -10.98 -10.90
N VAL A 83 9.03 -10.70 -12.13
CA VAL A 83 8.23 -9.90 -13.06
C VAL A 83 7.26 -10.76 -13.86
N ILE A 84 5.97 -10.43 -13.78
CA ILE A 84 4.88 -11.04 -14.56
C ILE A 84 4.44 -10.04 -15.63
N PRO A 85 4.62 -10.38 -16.93
CA PRO A 85 4.13 -9.52 -18.00
C PRO A 85 2.60 -9.56 -18.08
N LEU A 86 1.96 -8.39 -18.05
CA LEU A 86 0.58 -8.25 -18.49
C LEU A 86 0.55 -8.37 -20.01
N SER A 87 -0.53 -8.96 -20.55
CA SER A 87 -0.63 -9.18 -22.02
C SER A 87 -0.81 -7.88 -22.80
N ASP A 88 -1.32 -6.85 -22.17
CA ASP A 88 -1.71 -5.59 -22.78
C ASP A 88 -1.02 -4.40 -22.12
N GLU A 89 -0.96 -3.27 -22.82
CA GLU A 89 -0.43 -1.99 -22.29
C GLU A 89 -1.37 -1.32 -21.27
N ARG A 90 -2.61 -1.79 -21.19
CA ARG A 90 -3.64 -1.37 -20.23
C ARG A 90 -4.17 -2.60 -19.52
N LEU A 91 -4.70 -2.41 -18.33
CA LEU A 91 -5.44 -3.46 -17.64
C LEU A 91 -6.76 -3.72 -18.36
N THR A 92 -6.85 -4.84 -19.06
CA THR A 92 -8.06 -5.32 -19.75
C THR A 92 -8.60 -6.56 -19.04
N VAL A 93 -9.86 -6.93 -19.27
CA VAL A 93 -10.44 -8.19 -18.77
C VAL A 93 -9.62 -9.41 -19.22
N GLY A 94 -9.09 -9.37 -20.46
CA GLY A 94 -8.21 -10.43 -20.99
C GLY A 94 -6.88 -10.50 -20.25
N ALA A 95 -6.26 -9.35 -19.95
CA ALA A 95 -5.03 -9.27 -19.15
C ALA A 95 -5.25 -9.82 -17.73
N VAL A 96 -6.36 -9.46 -17.09
CA VAL A 96 -6.74 -9.99 -15.76
C VAL A 96 -6.89 -11.51 -15.81
N SER A 97 -7.62 -12.04 -16.78
CA SER A 97 -7.84 -13.49 -16.92
C SER A 97 -6.53 -14.27 -17.07
N ARG A 98 -5.55 -13.70 -17.80
CA ARG A 98 -4.22 -14.31 -17.95
C ARG A 98 -3.39 -14.16 -16.69
N LEU A 99 -3.39 -13.00 -16.06
CA LEU A 99 -2.68 -12.76 -14.80
C LEU A 99 -3.10 -13.77 -13.72
N ILE A 100 -4.40 -13.96 -13.50
CA ILE A 100 -4.94 -14.93 -12.52
C ILE A 100 -4.46 -16.37 -12.80
N LYS A 101 -4.25 -16.73 -14.06
CA LYS A 101 -3.73 -18.07 -14.43
C LYS A 101 -2.22 -18.21 -14.24
N THR A 102 -1.46 -17.10 -14.29
CA THR A 102 0.01 -17.09 -14.27
C THR A 102 0.62 -16.70 -12.95
N MET A 103 -0.14 -15.97 -12.12
CA MET A 103 0.32 -15.58 -10.77
C MET A 103 0.45 -16.82 -9.85
N PRO A 104 1.23 -16.73 -8.76
CA PRO A 104 1.34 -17.81 -7.78
C PRO A 104 -0.03 -18.14 -7.16
N LYS A 105 -0.24 -19.41 -6.81
CA LYS A 105 -1.48 -19.88 -6.18
C LYS A 105 -1.76 -19.19 -4.84
N LYS A 106 -0.70 -18.92 -4.08
CA LYS A 106 -0.76 -18.18 -2.80
C LYS A 106 -0.22 -16.78 -3.02
N VAL A 107 -1.01 -15.77 -2.67
CA VAL A 107 -0.62 -14.36 -2.57
C VAL A 107 -1.25 -13.84 -1.29
N ASP A 108 -0.43 -13.44 -0.33
CA ASP A 108 -0.92 -13.00 0.98
C ASP A 108 -1.51 -11.59 0.91
N SER A 109 -0.86 -10.69 0.15
CA SER A 109 -1.40 -9.36 -0.11
C SER A 109 -1.12 -8.88 -1.53
N ALA A 110 -1.93 -7.95 -2.04
CA ALA A 110 -1.69 -7.30 -3.32
C ALA A 110 -1.81 -5.78 -3.20
N ALA A 111 -0.80 -5.05 -3.73
CA ALA A 111 -0.83 -3.61 -3.90
C ALA A 111 -1.14 -3.27 -5.36
N ILE A 112 -2.20 -2.49 -5.60
CA ILE A 112 -2.78 -2.32 -6.94
C ILE A 112 -3.01 -0.85 -7.24
N GLY A 113 -2.59 -0.39 -8.42
CA GLY A 113 -3.03 0.90 -8.95
C GLY A 113 -1.91 1.89 -9.26
N MET A 114 -0.72 1.75 -8.67
CA MET A 114 0.40 2.66 -8.81
C MET A 114 0.84 2.79 -10.28
N GLY A 115 0.53 3.94 -10.89
CA GLY A 115 0.81 4.20 -12.30
C GLY A 115 0.06 3.32 -13.30
N LEU A 116 -0.93 2.54 -12.87
CA LEU A 116 -1.67 1.60 -13.70
C LEU A 116 -2.61 2.32 -14.67
N ASN A 117 -2.61 1.91 -15.94
CA ASN A 117 -3.59 2.36 -16.92
C ASN A 117 -4.71 1.31 -17.05
N ILE A 118 -5.92 1.68 -16.69
CA ILE A 118 -7.10 0.81 -16.71
C ILE A 118 -7.91 1.10 -17.97
N ALA A 119 -8.15 0.07 -18.79
CA ALA A 119 -8.88 0.20 -20.04
C ALA A 119 -10.38 0.44 -19.80
N LYS A 120 -10.97 -0.30 -18.87
CA LYS A 120 -12.37 -0.21 -18.46
C LYS A 120 -12.52 -0.61 -17.00
N LYS A 121 -13.54 -0.09 -16.32
CA LYS A 121 -13.85 -0.36 -14.91
C LYS A 121 -14.04 -1.86 -14.63
N GLU A 122 -14.59 -2.61 -15.56
CA GLU A 122 -14.82 -4.04 -15.45
C GLU A 122 -13.52 -4.83 -15.26
N ALA A 123 -12.41 -4.35 -15.81
CA ALA A 123 -11.12 -5.02 -15.65
C ALA A 123 -10.62 -4.94 -14.20
N ILE A 124 -10.63 -3.76 -13.59
CA ILE A 124 -10.17 -3.59 -12.21
C ILE A 124 -11.14 -4.23 -11.21
N THR A 125 -12.44 -4.11 -11.41
CA THR A 125 -13.45 -4.76 -10.56
C THR A 125 -13.36 -6.28 -10.63
N MET A 126 -13.13 -6.85 -11.81
CA MET A 126 -12.87 -8.28 -11.98
C MET A 126 -11.60 -8.72 -11.24
N LEU A 127 -10.51 -7.97 -11.38
CA LEU A 127 -9.25 -8.26 -10.71
C LEU A 127 -9.43 -8.31 -9.19
N VAL A 128 -10.02 -7.26 -8.62
CA VAL A 128 -10.27 -7.15 -7.17
C VAL A 128 -11.14 -8.30 -6.67
N LYS A 129 -12.26 -8.61 -7.35
CA LYS A 129 -13.11 -9.75 -6.99
C LYS A 129 -12.37 -11.09 -7.00
N LYS A 130 -11.52 -11.32 -8.01
CA LYS A 130 -10.75 -12.56 -8.12
C LYS A 130 -9.70 -12.70 -7.03
N LEU A 131 -8.98 -11.63 -6.70
CA LEU A 131 -7.97 -11.65 -5.64
C LEU A 131 -8.62 -11.84 -4.26
N LEU A 132 -9.71 -11.14 -3.96
CA LEU A 132 -10.48 -11.34 -2.72
C LEU A 132 -11.02 -12.77 -2.63
N GLY A 133 -11.55 -13.32 -3.73
CA GLY A 133 -12.03 -14.70 -3.78
C GLY A 133 -10.94 -15.75 -3.53
N ASN A 134 -9.66 -15.39 -3.73
CA ASN A 134 -8.50 -16.21 -3.39
C ASN A 134 -7.97 -15.96 -1.96
N GLY A 135 -8.63 -15.11 -1.16
CA GLY A 135 -8.20 -14.77 0.20
C GLY A 135 -7.05 -13.75 0.26
N THR A 136 -6.72 -13.09 -0.86
CA THR A 136 -5.66 -12.08 -0.91
C THR A 136 -6.12 -10.79 -0.23
N LYS A 137 -5.32 -10.26 0.70
CA LYS A 137 -5.52 -8.94 1.32
C LYS A 137 -5.17 -7.84 0.31
N LEU A 138 -5.91 -6.74 0.26
CA LEU A 138 -5.73 -5.72 -0.77
C LEU A 138 -5.30 -4.36 -0.21
N VAL A 139 -4.34 -3.74 -0.89
CA VAL A 139 -4.01 -2.32 -0.78
C VAL A 139 -4.28 -1.69 -2.14
N LEU A 140 -5.20 -0.74 -2.19
CA LEU A 140 -5.58 -0.05 -3.42
C LEU A 140 -5.11 1.41 -3.36
N ASP A 141 -4.44 1.85 -4.42
CA ASP A 141 -3.90 3.21 -4.53
C ASP A 141 -4.13 3.78 -5.94
N ALA A 142 -3.99 5.06 -6.06
CA ALA A 142 -3.96 5.78 -7.34
C ALA A 142 -5.14 5.42 -8.28
N SER A 143 -4.85 4.83 -9.44
CA SER A 143 -5.87 4.54 -10.45
C SER A 143 -6.85 3.41 -10.08
N ALA A 144 -6.56 2.62 -9.06
CA ALA A 144 -7.49 1.61 -8.54
C ALA A 144 -8.62 2.21 -7.68
N LEU A 145 -8.47 3.48 -7.25
CA LEU A 145 -9.44 4.17 -6.41
C LEU A 145 -10.57 4.77 -7.25
N ILE A 146 -11.56 3.97 -7.58
CA ILE A 146 -12.78 4.35 -8.30
C ILE A 146 -14.03 3.97 -7.48
N PRO A 147 -15.16 4.69 -7.60
CA PRO A 147 -16.37 4.43 -6.80
C PRO A 147 -16.86 2.98 -6.90
N GLU A 148 -16.76 2.35 -8.06
CA GLU A 148 -17.22 0.99 -8.31
C GLU A 148 -16.46 -0.08 -7.54
N ILE A 149 -15.33 0.27 -6.91
CA ILE A 149 -14.57 -0.65 -6.05
C ILE A 149 -15.17 -0.76 -4.66
N LEU A 150 -15.75 0.32 -4.12
CA LEU A 150 -16.25 0.35 -2.73
C LEU A 150 -17.19 -0.81 -2.38
N PRO A 151 -18.26 -1.09 -3.15
CA PRO A 151 -19.15 -2.21 -2.85
C PRO A 151 -18.48 -3.59 -2.96
N ILE A 152 -17.35 -3.69 -3.69
CA ILE A 152 -16.63 -4.94 -3.87
C ILE A 152 -15.72 -5.24 -2.69
N ILE A 153 -15.08 -4.20 -2.13
CA ILE A 153 -14.15 -4.31 -1.00
C ILE A 153 -14.84 -4.14 0.36
N ALA A 154 -16.16 -3.89 0.36
CA ALA A 154 -16.91 -3.72 1.59
C ALA A 154 -16.77 -4.95 2.51
N ASN A 155 -16.46 -4.70 3.81
CA ASN A 155 -16.25 -5.70 4.85
C ASN A 155 -15.10 -6.70 4.59
N THR A 156 -14.15 -6.34 3.72
CA THR A 156 -12.98 -7.19 3.42
C THR A 156 -11.73 -6.81 4.22
N LYS A 157 -11.81 -5.74 5.04
CA LYS A 157 -10.66 -5.14 5.71
C LYS A 157 -9.55 -4.69 4.74
N SER A 158 -9.89 -4.48 3.45
CA SER A 158 -8.97 -3.91 2.47
C SER A 158 -8.49 -2.52 2.92
N ILE A 159 -7.31 -2.13 2.46
CA ILE A 159 -6.73 -0.81 2.71
C ILE A 159 -6.83 0.02 1.44
N ILE A 160 -7.26 1.27 1.56
CA ILE A 160 -7.15 2.27 0.49
C ILE A 160 -6.27 3.43 0.96
N THR A 161 -5.47 3.99 0.03
CA THR A 161 -4.48 5.02 0.36
C THR A 161 -4.68 6.32 -0.44
N PRO A 162 -5.88 6.95 -0.41
CA PRO A 162 -6.16 8.14 -1.20
C PRO A 162 -5.39 9.37 -0.72
N HIS A 163 -4.93 10.22 -1.65
CA HIS A 163 -4.73 11.64 -1.38
C HIS A 163 -6.05 12.41 -1.57
N GLY A 164 -6.10 13.71 -1.22
CA GLY A 164 -7.35 14.48 -1.25
C GLY A 164 -8.14 14.39 -2.56
N GLY A 165 -7.47 14.49 -3.73
CA GLY A 165 -8.16 14.37 -5.02
C GLY A 165 -8.68 12.95 -5.31
N GLU A 166 -7.98 11.92 -4.84
CA GLU A 166 -8.44 10.53 -4.94
C GLU A 166 -9.60 10.26 -3.98
N TYR A 167 -9.56 10.85 -2.79
CA TYR A 167 -10.64 10.79 -1.81
C TYR A 167 -11.95 11.36 -2.38
N ILE A 168 -11.88 12.56 -2.96
CA ILE A 168 -13.04 13.18 -3.62
C ILE A 168 -13.60 12.27 -4.72
N ARG A 169 -12.71 11.68 -5.53
CA ARG A 169 -13.10 10.82 -6.65
C ARG A 169 -13.76 9.51 -6.19
N ILE A 170 -13.20 8.83 -5.16
CA ILE A 170 -13.71 7.50 -4.76
C ILE A 170 -15.00 7.60 -3.96
N PHE A 171 -15.16 8.63 -3.11
CA PHE A 171 -16.34 8.81 -2.27
C PHE A 171 -17.37 9.76 -2.87
N GLU A 172 -17.06 10.39 -4.03
CA GLU A 172 -17.92 11.35 -4.72
C GLU A 172 -18.41 12.47 -3.77
N THR A 173 -17.51 12.95 -2.89
CA THR A 173 -17.78 13.98 -1.89
C THR A 173 -16.65 15.00 -1.82
N GLU A 174 -16.91 16.18 -1.30
CA GLU A 174 -15.87 17.19 -1.09
C GLU A 174 -14.99 16.82 0.13
N LEU A 175 -13.70 17.09 0.02
CA LEU A 175 -12.81 17.05 1.16
C LEU A 175 -13.01 18.29 2.04
N LYS A 176 -13.32 18.10 3.31
CA LYS A 176 -13.55 19.21 4.24
C LYS A 176 -12.25 19.97 4.53
N ASP A 177 -12.36 21.27 4.82
CA ASP A 177 -11.20 22.12 5.15
C ASP A 177 -10.67 21.86 6.57
N LYS A 178 -11.56 21.61 7.53
CA LYS A 178 -11.19 21.41 8.93
C LYS A 178 -10.76 19.95 9.15
N LEU A 179 -9.62 19.77 9.83
CA LEU A 179 -9.06 18.45 10.15
C LEU A 179 -10.07 17.57 10.92
N GLU A 180 -10.79 18.11 11.90
CA GLU A 180 -11.77 17.34 12.67
C GLU A 180 -12.93 16.81 11.82
N ASP A 181 -13.35 17.56 10.81
CA ASP A 181 -14.41 17.12 9.90
C ASP A 181 -13.87 16.07 8.90
N GLN A 182 -12.61 16.23 8.43
CA GLN A 182 -11.94 15.18 7.63
C GLN A 182 -11.84 13.86 8.42
N ILE A 183 -11.49 13.94 9.71
CA ILE A 183 -11.38 12.77 10.58
C ILE A 183 -12.73 12.08 10.70
N LYS A 184 -13.82 12.82 10.98
CA LYS A 184 -15.18 12.26 11.08
C LYS A 184 -15.63 11.60 9.79
N ASP A 185 -15.37 12.22 8.64
CA ASP A 185 -15.72 11.66 7.34
C ASP A 185 -14.95 10.36 7.07
N VAL A 186 -13.63 10.34 7.35
CA VAL A 186 -12.81 9.12 7.20
C VAL A 186 -13.28 8.01 8.13
N GLU A 187 -13.61 8.31 9.38
CA GLU A 187 -14.18 7.35 10.35
C GLU A 187 -15.51 6.80 9.87
N SER A 188 -16.38 7.69 9.36
CA SER A 188 -17.70 7.31 8.85
C SER A 188 -17.58 6.35 7.66
N PHE A 189 -16.79 6.70 6.65
CA PHE A 189 -16.62 5.85 5.47
C PHE A 189 -15.87 4.54 5.80
N SER A 190 -14.87 4.58 6.69
CA SER A 190 -14.18 3.36 7.13
C SER A 190 -15.16 2.39 7.78
N ARG A 191 -16.07 2.88 8.62
CA ARG A 191 -17.11 2.07 9.27
C ARG A 191 -18.17 1.60 8.29
N GLU A 192 -18.66 2.49 7.41
CA GLU A 192 -19.68 2.17 6.41
C GLU A 192 -19.23 1.04 5.50
N TYR A 193 -18.00 1.12 5.00
CA TYR A 193 -17.47 0.10 4.09
C TYR A 193 -16.69 -1.02 4.77
N GLY A 194 -16.43 -0.95 6.07
CA GLY A 194 -15.64 -1.96 6.80
C GLY A 194 -14.22 -2.14 6.25
N ILE A 195 -13.59 -1.03 5.83
CA ILE A 195 -12.23 -0.96 5.25
C ILE A 195 -11.34 -0.05 6.07
N THR A 196 -10.03 -0.13 5.84
CA THR A 196 -9.08 0.84 6.39
C THR A 196 -8.78 1.92 5.35
N ILE A 197 -8.94 3.17 5.73
CA ILE A 197 -8.62 4.34 4.92
C ILE A 197 -7.37 5.00 5.46
N ILE A 198 -6.39 5.25 4.58
CA ILE A 198 -5.21 6.06 4.85
C ILE A 198 -5.32 7.32 3.99
N LEU A 199 -5.97 8.36 4.49
CA LEU A 199 -6.04 9.65 3.79
C LEU A 199 -4.69 10.36 3.91
N LYS A 200 -4.01 10.51 2.77
CA LYS A 200 -2.70 11.18 2.67
C LYS A 200 -2.86 12.70 2.57
N GLY A 201 -2.10 13.44 3.36
CA GLY A 201 -2.15 14.91 3.35
C GLY A 201 -1.06 15.56 4.20
N GLN A 202 -1.29 16.81 4.60
CA GLN A 202 -0.49 17.47 5.63
C GLN A 202 -0.64 16.72 6.96
N ASN A 203 -1.85 16.28 7.27
CA ASN A 203 -2.15 15.31 8.31
C ASN A 203 -2.60 14.02 7.62
N ASN A 204 -1.90 12.93 7.90
CA ASN A 204 -2.33 11.61 7.47
C ASN A 204 -3.34 11.10 8.49
N ILE A 205 -4.50 10.65 7.99
CA ILE A 205 -5.57 10.08 8.84
C ILE A 205 -5.69 8.60 8.51
N ILE A 206 -5.52 7.74 9.49
CA ILE A 206 -5.67 6.29 9.36
C ILE A 206 -6.86 5.86 10.18
N SER A 207 -7.87 5.26 9.60
CA SER A 207 -9.01 4.73 10.34
C SER A 207 -9.50 3.40 9.74
N ASP A 208 -9.93 2.48 10.61
CA ASP A 208 -10.64 1.26 10.23
C ASP A 208 -12.12 1.28 10.67
N GLY A 209 -12.58 2.45 11.17
CA GLY A 209 -13.92 2.67 11.70
C GLY A 209 -14.04 2.46 13.21
N ASP A 210 -13.17 1.64 13.82
CA ASP A 210 -13.13 1.39 15.27
C ASP A 210 -12.00 2.16 15.95
N GLN A 211 -10.89 2.33 15.25
CA GLN A 211 -9.70 3.05 15.70
C GLN A 211 -9.30 4.11 14.68
N THR A 212 -8.76 5.23 15.17
CA THR A 212 -8.25 6.31 14.31
C THR A 212 -6.93 6.84 14.83
N ALA A 213 -5.95 6.96 13.95
CA ALA A 213 -4.68 7.65 14.21
C ALA A 213 -4.53 8.84 13.27
N VAL A 214 -3.96 9.93 13.78
CA VAL A 214 -3.64 11.13 12.99
C VAL A 214 -2.17 11.44 13.15
N VAL A 215 -1.47 11.60 12.03
CA VAL A 215 -0.03 11.87 12.01
C VAL A 215 0.25 13.05 11.10
N GLN A 216 0.76 14.12 11.67
CA GLN A 216 1.22 15.25 10.88
C GLN A 216 2.45 14.85 10.07
N ARG A 217 2.45 15.20 8.79
CA ARG A 217 3.61 15.00 7.91
C ARG A 217 4.77 15.83 8.41
N THR A 218 5.93 15.21 8.58
CA THR A 218 7.10 15.80 9.23
C THR A 218 7.90 16.73 8.33
N THR A 219 7.87 16.50 7.01
CA THR A 219 8.56 17.34 6.03
C THR A 219 7.75 17.52 4.75
N SER A 220 7.78 18.73 4.20
CA SER A 220 7.18 19.02 2.88
C SER A 220 7.94 18.37 1.72
N ALA A 221 9.17 17.89 1.94
CA ALA A 221 9.95 17.15 0.92
C ALA A 221 9.25 15.86 0.45
N MET A 222 8.32 15.31 1.25
CA MET A 222 7.48 14.16 0.85
C MET A 222 6.50 14.44 -0.30
N THR A 223 6.45 15.66 -0.83
CA THR A 223 5.67 15.97 -2.03
C THR A 223 6.30 15.45 -3.33
N VAL A 224 7.54 14.98 -3.29
CA VAL A 224 8.20 14.38 -4.45
C VAL A 224 7.45 13.13 -4.94
N GLY A 225 7.34 12.97 -6.25
CA GLY A 225 6.67 11.83 -6.87
C GLY A 225 7.30 10.49 -6.47
N GLY A 226 6.46 9.49 -6.20
CA GLY A 226 6.90 8.14 -5.85
C GLY A 226 6.83 7.80 -4.36
N THR A 227 6.75 8.77 -3.45
CA THR A 227 6.63 8.50 -2.00
C THR A 227 5.33 7.79 -1.63
N GLY A 228 4.23 8.07 -2.36
CA GLY A 228 2.96 7.36 -2.24
C GLY A 228 3.04 5.92 -2.75
N ASP A 229 3.76 5.68 -3.86
CA ASP A 229 3.98 4.33 -4.40
C ASP A 229 4.77 3.47 -3.39
N ILE A 230 5.80 4.06 -2.76
CA ILE A 230 6.56 3.41 -1.68
C ILE A 230 5.64 3.07 -0.50
N LEU A 231 4.80 4.02 -0.06
CA LEU A 231 3.85 3.77 1.02
C LEU A 231 2.92 2.60 0.69
N ALA A 232 2.33 2.59 -0.51
CA ALA A 232 1.41 1.52 -0.92
C ALA A 232 2.10 0.14 -0.93
N GLY A 233 3.32 0.07 -1.43
CA GLY A 233 4.13 -1.16 -1.44
C GLY A 233 4.52 -1.60 -0.02
N LEU A 234 4.99 -0.66 0.81
CA LEU A 234 5.36 -0.91 2.21
C LEU A 234 4.18 -1.43 3.03
N VAL A 235 3.02 -0.76 2.93
CA VAL A 235 1.77 -1.20 3.58
C VAL A 235 1.37 -2.58 3.06
N GLY A 236 1.49 -2.84 1.74
CA GLY A 236 1.23 -4.15 1.15
C GLY A 236 2.10 -5.26 1.75
N GLY A 237 3.37 -4.99 1.96
CA GLY A 237 4.29 -5.91 2.62
C GLY A 237 3.92 -6.17 4.08
N LEU A 238 3.71 -5.11 4.87
CA LEU A 238 3.32 -5.20 6.28
C LEU A 238 1.97 -5.90 6.46
N PHE A 239 1.02 -5.66 5.55
CA PHE A 239 -0.32 -6.25 5.61
C PHE A 239 -0.31 -7.77 5.46
N THR A 240 0.74 -8.39 4.92
CA THR A 240 0.85 -9.85 4.87
C THR A 240 0.70 -10.47 6.26
N LYS A 241 1.23 -9.83 7.30
CA LYS A 241 1.33 -10.32 8.67
C LYS A 241 0.48 -9.56 9.70
N MET A 242 0.18 -8.29 9.45
CA MET A 242 -0.55 -7.42 10.37
C MET A 242 -2.04 -7.36 10.01
N ASN A 243 -2.85 -6.81 10.93
CA ASN A 243 -4.18 -6.33 10.56
C ASN A 243 -4.07 -5.03 9.74
N SER A 244 -5.16 -4.59 9.12
CA SER A 244 -5.16 -3.46 8.20
C SER A 244 -4.81 -2.13 8.87
N PHE A 245 -5.34 -1.87 10.07
CA PHE A 245 -5.05 -0.64 10.82
C PHE A 245 -3.58 -0.54 11.21
N ASN A 246 -3.03 -1.61 11.79
CA ASN A 246 -1.63 -1.64 12.20
C ASN A 246 -0.67 -1.56 10.99
N ALA A 247 -0.98 -2.22 9.88
CA ALA A 247 -0.20 -2.12 8.65
C ALA A 247 -0.18 -0.67 8.13
N GLY A 248 -1.32 0.03 8.18
CA GLY A 248 -1.42 1.44 7.84
C GLY A 248 -0.60 2.34 8.76
N CYS A 249 -0.74 2.18 10.07
CA CYS A 249 0.00 2.95 11.07
C CYS A 249 1.52 2.75 10.96
N CYS A 250 1.97 1.50 10.88
CA CYS A 250 3.39 1.17 10.69
C CYS A 250 3.93 1.70 9.36
N GLY A 251 3.15 1.58 8.27
CA GLY A 251 3.52 2.10 6.96
C GLY A 251 3.74 3.62 6.97
N ILE A 252 2.80 4.38 7.55
CA ILE A 252 2.94 5.84 7.70
C ILE A 252 4.13 6.20 8.59
N TYR A 253 4.33 5.49 9.70
CA TYR A 253 5.46 5.72 10.59
C TYR A 253 6.80 5.51 9.90
N PHE A 254 7.01 4.35 9.27
CA PHE A 254 8.28 4.02 8.63
C PHE A 254 8.57 4.91 7.42
N ASN A 255 7.56 5.16 6.58
CA ASN A 255 7.70 6.04 5.43
C ASN A 255 8.04 7.48 5.86
N GLY A 256 7.39 7.99 6.92
CA GLY A 256 7.66 9.31 7.50
C GLY A 256 9.05 9.41 8.09
N LYS A 257 9.48 8.42 8.90
CA LYS A 257 10.82 8.41 9.49
C LYS A 257 11.93 8.28 8.44
N ALA A 258 11.71 7.49 7.39
CA ALA A 258 12.65 7.43 6.28
C ALA A 258 12.78 8.79 5.57
N ALA A 259 11.67 9.51 5.40
CA ALA A 259 11.66 10.83 4.78
C ALA A 259 12.34 11.90 5.65
N GLU A 260 12.18 11.87 6.98
CA GLU A 260 12.91 12.74 7.91
C GLU A 260 14.43 12.58 7.72
N ILE A 261 14.92 11.34 7.77
CA ILE A 261 16.35 11.04 7.61
C ILE A 261 16.85 11.42 6.21
N ALA A 262 16.06 11.20 5.16
CA ALA A 262 16.41 11.63 3.82
C ALA A 262 16.51 13.16 3.72
N TYR A 263 15.54 13.87 4.30
CA TYR A 263 15.53 15.33 4.33
C TYR A 263 16.74 15.89 5.10
N ASP A 264 17.09 15.30 6.25
CA ASP A 264 18.27 15.72 7.03
C ASP A 264 19.59 15.55 6.26
N LYS A 265 19.66 14.56 5.34
CA LYS A 265 20.83 14.29 4.53
C LYS A 265 20.95 15.19 3.29
N VAL A 266 19.85 15.40 2.58
CA VAL A 266 19.86 16.03 1.25
C VAL A 266 18.84 17.17 1.08
N GLY A 267 18.07 17.50 2.11
CA GLY A 267 17.07 18.57 2.10
C GLY A 267 15.95 18.30 1.10
N PHE A 268 15.51 19.37 0.42
CA PHE A 268 14.48 19.28 -0.62
C PHE A 268 14.94 18.58 -1.91
N HIS A 269 16.18 18.12 -1.97
CA HIS A 269 16.73 17.39 -3.12
C HIS A 269 16.54 15.87 -3.00
N MET A 270 15.79 15.40 -2.00
CA MET A 270 15.48 13.98 -1.84
C MET A 270 14.63 13.46 -3.01
N MET A 271 14.88 12.22 -3.38
CA MET A 271 14.09 11.44 -4.32
C MET A 271 13.36 10.30 -3.57
N ALA A 272 12.30 9.76 -4.17
CA ALA A 272 11.62 8.61 -3.58
C ALA A 272 12.55 7.41 -3.34
N THR A 273 13.54 7.20 -4.21
CA THR A 273 14.52 6.12 -4.06
C THR A 273 15.36 6.22 -2.78
N ASP A 274 15.61 7.44 -2.25
CA ASP A 274 16.35 7.60 -1.01
C ASP A 274 15.64 6.93 0.18
N LEU A 275 14.32 6.95 0.17
CA LEU A 275 13.52 6.28 1.21
C LEU A 275 13.74 4.77 1.20
N LEU A 276 13.87 4.15 0.02
CA LEU A 276 14.07 2.70 -0.13
C LEU A 276 15.37 2.22 0.52
N ASP A 277 16.41 3.05 0.50
CA ASP A 277 17.71 2.74 1.11
C ASP A 277 17.71 3.00 2.62
N ILE A 278 16.85 3.89 3.10
CA ILE A 278 16.73 4.26 4.51
C ILE A 278 15.75 3.34 5.26
N LEU A 279 14.68 2.88 4.62
CA LEU A 279 13.66 2.02 5.25
C LEU A 279 14.24 0.87 6.07
N PRO A 280 15.25 0.07 5.58
CA PRO A 280 15.83 -1.01 6.40
C PRO A 280 16.49 -0.51 7.68
N GLN A 281 17.09 0.68 7.67
CA GLN A 281 17.75 1.25 8.84
C GLN A 281 16.72 1.65 9.91
N VAL A 282 15.59 2.23 9.49
CA VAL A 282 14.50 2.63 10.37
C VAL A 282 13.80 1.40 10.96
N MET A 283 13.60 0.36 10.17
CA MET A 283 12.83 -0.84 10.58
C MET A 283 13.64 -1.79 11.44
N LYS A 284 14.95 -1.89 11.24
CA LYS A 284 15.85 -2.85 11.91
C LYS A 284 15.73 -2.87 13.43
N LYS A 285 15.49 -1.72 14.08
CA LYS A 285 15.37 -1.65 15.55
C LYS A 285 14.14 -2.36 16.11
N PHE A 286 13.17 -2.69 15.27
CA PHE A 286 11.95 -3.41 15.62
C PHE A 286 12.02 -4.89 15.21
N ASP A 287 13.13 -5.34 14.62
CA ASP A 287 13.30 -6.73 14.26
C ASP A 287 13.44 -7.60 15.51
N SER A 288 12.75 -8.72 15.49
CA SER A 288 12.88 -9.75 16.52
C SER A 288 12.82 -11.15 15.89
N MET A 289 13.37 -12.13 16.59
CA MET A 289 13.32 -13.53 16.21
C MET A 289 12.53 -14.31 17.25
N SER A 290 11.77 -15.31 16.80
CA SER A 290 11.11 -16.27 17.66
C SER A 290 11.61 -17.67 17.38
N GLU A 291 11.70 -18.50 18.41
CA GLU A 291 12.10 -19.91 18.29
C GLU A 291 10.90 -20.83 18.01
N ASN A 292 9.64 -20.31 18.19
CA ASN A 292 8.39 -20.99 17.83
C ASN A 292 7.22 -20.00 17.77
#